data_597e22302d5661169848b5be2bd04271
#
_entry.id   597e22302d5661169848b5be2bd04271
#
_cell.length_a   1.000
_cell.length_b   1.000
_cell.length_c   1.000
_cell.angle_alpha   90.00
_cell.angle_beta   90.00
_cell.angle_gamma   90.00
#
_symmetry.space_group_name_H-M   'P 1'
#
loop_
_entity.id
_entity.type
_entity.pdbx_description
1 polymer ?
#
loop_
_entity_poly.entity_id
_entity_poly.type
_entity_poly.pdbx_seq_one_letter_code
_entity_poly.pdbx_strand_id
1 'polypeptide(L)'
;MECFKEVVSMEELKLKIKEDIKLLSDEKKVSFEKVSKSLFENPELAFEEFKSQKALCDLLEENGFNVTKGVGGLETSFEAVYSNGTGGKTVAFLAEYDALPGMGHACGHNIIGTSSVGAGIILKEVIKKYDIEGTVKVFGTPAEERVGGKITMIREGVFKDVDSALILHPCDASIPDDISFAQVNLKFDFSGKASHAAAYPWEGRSALSGVIALFNSVNSMRLHLKDYARVHGIITDGGSIHNIIPEKSTAIFNVRALSIEYLNEICDMLKNCAKGAAISTGTSVEVIQLDEIYKEIKNDSRLVNIVRENFEVLGEDYIERDLTQGIGSTDTGNLTHEIPAIQAYIKLKENTATHTEEFAVAAGGEEGKIALIKAIKVLAMCGVDVLYSK
;
A
#
# COMPACT_ATOMS: atom_id res chain seq x y z
N MET A 1 -21.71 20.34 52.03
CA MET A 1 -22.12 19.54 50.87
C MET A 1 -20.91 19.42 49.96
N GLU A 2 -20.07 18.44 50.22
CA GLU A 2 -18.92 18.14 49.37
C GLU A 2 -19.44 17.42 48.12
N CYS A 3 -19.22 18.03 46.97
CA CYS A 3 -19.51 17.47 45.66
C CYS A 3 -18.45 16.41 45.41
N PHE A 4 -18.78 15.13 45.57
CA PHE A 4 -17.97 14.03 45.11
C PHE A 4 -17.93 14.12 43.58
N LYS A 5 -16.86 14.67 42.99
CA LYS A 5 -16.52 14.40 41.59
C LYS A 5 -16.19 12.92 41.51
N GLU A 6 -17.04 12.12 40.93
CA GLU A 6 -16.70 10.76 40.52
C GLU A 6 -15.43 10.84 39.68
N VAL A 7 -14.37 10.21 40.15
CA VAL A 7 -13.12 10.03 39.38
C VAL A 7 -13.40 8.93 38.38
N VAL A 8 -13.83 9.31 37.17
CA VAL A 8 -14.00 8.39 36.05
C VAL A 8 -12.64 7.76 35.75
N SER A 9 -12.57 6.43 35.71
CA SER A 9 -11.33 5.74 35.36
C SER A 9 -10.91 6.07 33.93
N MET A 10 -9.61 5.95 33.61
CA MET A 10 -9.10 6.18 32.24
C MET A 10 -9.79 5.26 31.23
N GLU A 11 -10.06 4.03 31.59
CA GLU A 11 -10.77 3.04 30.80
C GLU A 11 -12.22 3.48 30.49
N GLU A 12 -12.95 3.92 31.50
CA GLU A 12 -14.33 4.42 31.32
C GLU A 12 -14.36 5.67 30.45
N LEU A 13 -13.37 6.56 30.59
CA LEU A 13 -13.22 7.74 29.73
C LEU A 13 -12.98 7.32 28.27
N LYS A 14 -12.07 6.39 28.02
CA LYS A 14 -11.81 5.87 26.67
C LYS A 14 -13.05 5.24 26.05
N LEU A 15 -13.80 4.43 26.80
CA LEU A 15 -15.05 3.83 26.31
C LEU A 15 -16.06 4.91 25.92
N LYS A 16 -16.23 5.95 26.74
CA LYS A 16 -17.12 7.07 26.43
C LYS A 16 -16.68 7.81 25.17
N ILE A 17 -15.38 8.02 25.00
CA ILE A 17 -14.80 8.64 23.80
C ILE A 17 -15.09 7.78 22.55
N LYS A 18 -14.93 6.45 22.66
CA LYS A 18 -15.23 5.53 21.55
C LYS A 18 -16.72 5.53 21.17
N GLU A 19 -17.62 5.66 22.12
CA GLU A 19 -19.06 5.85 21.82
C GLU A 19 -19.32 7.16 21.09
N ASP A 20 -18.70 8.27 21.50
CA ASP A 20 -18.81 9.54 20.78
C ASP A 20 -18.26 9.44 19.34
N ILE A 21 -17.18 8.70 19.13
CA ILE A 21 -16.64 8.43 17.79
C ILE A 21 -17.69 7.74 16.91
N LYS A 22 -18.39 6.73 17.44
CA LYS A 22 -19.46 6.04 16.71
C LYS A 22 -20.56 7.01 16.29
N LEU A 23 -21.06 7.82 17.25
CA LEU A 23 -22.12 8.79 17.00
C LEU A 23 -21.71 9.85 15.97
N LEU A 24 -20.54 10.49 16.14
CA LEU A 24 -20.03 11.51 15.22
C LEU A 24 -19.79 10.96 13.81
N SER A 25 -19.31 9.71 13.71
CA SER A 25 -19.14 9.06 12.41
C SER A 25 -20.48 8.85 11.70
N ASP A 26 -21.53 8.45 12.44
CA ASP A 26 -22.86 8.26 11.88
C ASP A 26 -23.53 9.59 11.54
N GLU A 27 -23.33 10.65 12.30
CA GLU A 27 -23.82 12.01 12.00
C GLU A 27 -23.20 12.56 10.70
N LYS A 28 -21.91 12.35 10.48
CA LYS A 28 -21.17 12.88 9.31
C LYS A 28 -21.17 11.92 8.10
N LYS A 29 -21.77 10.73 8.20
CA LYS A 29 -21.67 9.67 7.17
C LYS A 29 -22.02 10.14 5.76
N VAL A 30 -23.03 10.99 5.59
CA VAL A 30 -23.50 11.46 4.28
C VAL A 30 -22.40 12.26 3.57
N SER A 31 -21.62 13.06 4.30
CA SER A 31 -20.49 13.82 3.71
C SER A 31 -19.38 12.89 3.26
N PHE A 32 -19.04 11.89 4.06
CA PHE A 32 -18.01 10.88 3.72
C PHE A 32 -18.43 10.02 2.53
N GLU A 33 -19.66 9.51 2.53
CA GLU A 33 -20.22 8.73 1.41
C GLU A 33 -20.20 9.53 0.09
N LYS A 34 -20.50 10.83 0.15
CA LYS A 34 -20.48 11.72 -1.01
C LYS A 34 -19.05 11.83 -1.60
N VAL A 35 -18.03 11.98 -0.75
CA VAL A 35 -16.63 12.07 -1.21
C VAL A 35 -16.18 10.73 -1.77
N SER A 36 -16.37 9.62 -1.07
CA SER A 36 -16.03 8.28 -1.56
C SER A 36 -16.68 7.98 -2.90
N LYS A 37 -17.96 8.34 -3.06
CA LYS A 37 -18.69 8.21 -4.33
C LYS A 37 -18.06 9.08 -5.42
N SER A 38 -17.65 10.31 -5.12
CA SER A 38 -17.01 11.20 -6.07
C SER A 38 -15.69 10.63 -6.58
N LEU A 39 -14.85 10.05 -5.70
CA LEU A 39 -13.63 9.36 -6.08
C LEU A 39 -13.95 8.17 -7.00
N PHE A 40 -14.92 7.33 -6.58
CA PHE A 40 -15.33 6.14 -7.33
C PHE A 40 -15.82 6.46 -8.74
N GLU A 41 -16.61 7.52 -8.91
CA GLU A 41 -17.16 7.95 -10.20
C GLU A 41 -16.13 8.67 -11.10
N ASN A 42 -15.00 9.11 -10.55
CA ASN A 42 -13.93 9.82 -11.24
C ASN A 42 -12.57 9.17 -10.98
N PRO A 43 -12.37 7.89 -11.37
CA PRO A 43 -11.11 7.20 -11.09
C PRO A 43 -9.96 7.85 -11.83
N GLU A 44 -8.86 8.12 -11.11
CA GLU A 44 -7.65 8.74 -11.63
C GLU A 44 -6.46 7.80 -11.38
N LEU A 45 -5.54 7.74 -12.35
CA LEU A 45 -4.38 6.84 -12.27
C LEU A 45 -3.24 7.49 -11.49
N ALA A 46 -2.25 6.65 -11.17
CA ALA A 46 -1.03 7.03 -10.46
C ALA A 46 -0.43 8.36 -10.94
N PHE A 47 -0.24 9.31 -10.04
CA PHE A 47 0.23 10.69 -10.23
C PHE A 47 -0.67 11.60 -11.07
N GLU A 48 -1.90 11.18 -11.37
CA GLU A 48 -2.92 11.97 -12.06
C GLU A 48 -4.15 12.23 -11.17
N GLU A 49 -4.06 11.96 -9.87
CA GLU A 49 -5.16 11.94 -8.89
C GLU A 49 -5.54 13.37 -8.40
N PHE A 50 -5.60 14.35 -9.30
CA PHE A 50 -5.83 15.76 -8.94
C PHE A 50 -7.24 16.04 -8.41
N LYS A 51 -8.28 15.41 -8.96
CA LYS A 51 -9.67 15.59 -8.49
C LYS A 51 -9.88 14.89 -7.17
N SER A 52 -9.31 13.71 -7.00
CA SER A 52 -9.34 12.92 -5.77
C SER A 52 -8.62 13.67 -4.65
N GLN A 53 -7.39 14.16 -4.88
CA GLN A 53 -6.68 15.03 -3.97
C GLN A 53 -7.51 16.25 -3.58
N LYS A 54 -8.10 16.95 -4.58
CA LYS A 54 -8.89 18.13 -4.32
C LYS A 54 -10.10 17.84 -3.43
N ALA A 55 -10.85 16.77 -3.71
CA ALA A 55 -12.04 16.41 -2.95
C ALA A 55 -11.70 16.07 -1.48
N LEU A 56 -10.60 15.34 -1.26
CA LEU A 56 -10.13 14.99 0.08
C LEU A 56 -9.58 16.21 0.84
N CYS A 57 -8.82 17.07 0.17
CA CYS A 57 -8.30 18.31 0.75
C CYS A 57 -9.42 19.29 1.10
N ASP A 58 -10.39 19.51 0.20
CA ASP A 58 -11.52 20.41 0.46
C ASP A 58 -12.28 19.96 1.72
N LEU A 59 -12.53 18.64 1.87
CA LEU A 59 -13.20 18.11 3.05
C LEU A 59 -12.39 18.33 4.34
N LEU A 60 -11.06 18.22 4.29
CA LEU A 60 -10.18 18.48 5.44
C LEU A 60 -10.14 19.99 5.79
N GLU A 61 -10.03 20.86 4.80
CA GLU A 61 -10.04 22.33 4.98
C GLU A 61 -11.36 22.81 5.57
N GLU A 62 -12.52 22.32 5.05
CA GLU A 62 -13.86 22.60 5.59
C GLU A 62 -14.01 22.16 7.04
N ASN A 63 -13.27 21.13 7.48
CA ASN A 63 -13.24 20.66 8.86
C ASN A 63 -12.07 21.24 9.67
N GLY A 64 -11.38 22.27 9.18
CA GLY A 64 -10.40 23.08 9.93
C GLY A 64 -9.02 22.45 10.09
N PHE A 65 -8.59 21.62 9.13
CA PHE A 65 -7.20 21.20 9.00
C PHE A 65 -6.39 22.23 8.23
N ASN A 66 -5.11 22.38 8.57
CA ASN A 66 -4.13 23.05 7.71
C ASN A 66 -3.65 22.07 6.66
N VAL A 67 -3.92 22.34 5.38
CA VAL A 67 -3.59 21.44 4.26
C VAL A 67 -2.45 22.02 3.43
N THR A 68 -1.42 21.20 3.20
CA THR A 68 -0.30 21.48 2.29
C THR A 68 -0.30 20.43 1.19
N LYS A 69 -0.42 20.85 -0.07
CA LYS A 69 -0.37 19.96 -1.24
C LYS A 69 1.05 19.86 -1.79
N GLY A 70 1.34 18.77 -2.50
CA GLY A 70 2.62 18.57 -3.18
C GLY A 70 3.78 18.21 -2.23
N VAL A 71 3.50 17.59 -1.07
CA VAL A 71 4.54 17.19 -0.12
C VAL A 71 5.42 16.07 -0.68
N GLY A 72 6.70 16.04 -0.30
CA GLY A 72 7.65 15.09 -0.86
C GLY A 72 7.88 15.22 -2.36
N GLY A 73 7.54 16.38 -2.96
CA GLY A 73 7.72 16.65 -4.39
C GLY A 73 6.72 15.92 -5.31
N LEU A 74 5.65 15.33 -4.77
CA LEU A 74 4.60 14.65 -5.53
C LEU A 74 3.38 15.57 -5.66
N GLU A 75 3.08 16.07 -6.84
CA GLU A 75 2.02 17.08 -7.06
C GLU A 75 0.64 16.66 -6.53
N THR A 76 0.32 15.38 -6.60
CA THR A 76 -0.97 14.83 -6.16
C THR A 76 -0.98 14.39 -4.70
N SER A 77 0.13 14.50 -3.95
CA SER A 77 0.19 14.26 -2.51
C SER A 77 -0.34 15.43 -1.68
N PHE A 78 -0.63 15.20 -0.40
CA PHE A 78 -0.92 16.26 0.57
C PHE A 78 -0.58 15.83 2.00
N GLU A 79 -0.40 16.81 2.86
CA GLU A 79 -0.37 16.70 4.32
C GLU A 79 -1.43 17.62 4.90
N ALA A 80 -2.28 17.09 5.77
CA ALA A 80 -3.23 17.87 6.55
C ALA A 80 -2.93 17.72 8.03
N VAL A 81 -2.87 18.83 8.76
CA VAL A 81 -2.43 18.87 10.16
C VAL A 81 -3.45 19.58 11.03
N TYR A 82 -3.76 18.97 12.18
CA TYR A 82 -4.48 19.60 13.28
C TYR A 82 -3.80 19.25 14.60
N SER A 83 -3.48 20.23 15.43
CA SER A 83 -2.89 20.05 16.75
C SER A 83 -3.81 20.60 17.84
N ASN A 84 -3.94 19.86 18.94
CA ASN A 84 -4.59 20.31 20.17
C ASN A 84 -3.52 20.38 21.29
N GLY A 85 -3.21 21.58 21.76
CA GLY A 85 -2.07 21.80 22.66
C GLY A 85 -0.73 21.88 21.93
N THR A 86 0.36 21.82 22.70
CA THR A 86 1.75 21.95 22.21
C THR A 86 2.57 20.67 22.45
N GLY A 87 1.98 19.65 23.04
CA GLY A 87 2.58 18.38 23.39
C GLY A 87 1.80 17.19 22.82
N GLY A 88 2.03 16.01 23.40
CA GLY A 88 1.37 14.77 22.99
C GLY A 88 1.99 14.12 21.78
N LYS A 89 1.40 13.00 21.37
CA LYS A 89 1.85 12.21 20.22
C LYS A 89 1.27 12.72 18.91
N THR A 90 1.97 12.43 17.82
CA THR A 90 1.49 12.62 16.46
C THR A 90 1.00 11.30 15.88
N VAL A 91 -0.30 11.23 15.60
CA VAL A 91 -0.90 10.09 14.90
C VAL A 91 -1.23 10.49 13.47
N ALA A 92 -0.89 9.61 12.52
CA ALA A 92 -1.13 9.83 11.10
C ALA A 92 -2.09 8.78 10.52
N PHE A 93 -2.96 9.22 9.60
CA PHE A 93 -3.76 8.37 8.76
C PHE A 93 -3.29 8.50 7.31
N LEU A 94 -3.10 7.35 6.63
CA LEU A 94 -2.61 7.31 5.26
C LEU A 94 -3.80 7.15 4.30
N ALA A 95 -3.94 8.07 3.39
CA ALA A 95 -5.01 8.12 2.41
C ALA A 95 -4.47 7.75 1.02
N GLU A 96 -4.83 6.57 0.49
CA GLU A 96 -4.62 6.16 -0.89
C GLU A 96 -5.87 6.48 -1.71
N TYR A 97 -5.71 6.89 -2.98
CA TYR A 97 -6.83 7.30 -3.84
C TYR A 97 -6.58 7.12 -5.34
N ASP A 98 -5.48 6.49 -5.73
CA ASP A 98 -5.24 6.09 -7.12
C ASP A 98 -6.13 4.91 -7.53
N ALA A 99 -6.36 4.77 -8.83
CA ALA A 99 -7.20 3.76 -9.43
C ALA A 99 -6.41 2.85 -10.38
N LEU A 100 -6.95 1.69 -10.66
CA LEU A 100 -6.38 0.72 -11.60
C LEU A 100 -6.76 1.04 -13.05
N PRO A 101 -5.82 0.91 -14.00
CA PRO A 101 -6.11 1.11 -15.43
C PRO A 101 -7.22 0.20 -15.93
N GLY A 102 -8.31 0.79 -16.45
CA GLY A 102 -9.44 0.07 -17.01
C GLY A 102 -10.36 -0.64 -16.02
N MET A 103 -10.05 -0.60 -14.70
CA MET A 103 -10.81 -1.26 -13.64
C MET A 103 -11.32 -0.30 -12.57
N GLY A 104 -10.94 0.98 -12.63
CA GLY A 104 -11.34 1.96 -11.63
C GLY A 104 -10.87 1.59 -10.22
N HIS A 105 -11.71 1.81 -9.21
CA HIS A 105 -11.38 1.50 -7.82
C HIS A 105 -11.59 0.03 -7.44
N ALA A 106 -11.05 -0.90 -8.24
CA ALA A 106 -11.10 -2.33 -7.96
C ALA A 106 -10.17 -2.79 -6.81
N CYS A 107 -9.40 -1.87 -6.22
CA CYS A 107 -8.68 -2.05 -4.96
C CYS A 107 -9.36 -1.34 -3.77
N GLY A 108 -10.39 -0.52 -4.02
CA GLY A 108 -11.15 0.17 -2.98
C GLY A 108 -10.48 1.43 -2.41
N HIS A 109 -9.54 2.04 -3.13
CA HIS A 109 -8.85 3.25 -2.69
C HIS A 109 -9.80 4.45 -2.50
N ASN A 110 -10.98 4.47 -3.14
CA ASN A 110 -12.04 5.44 -2.81
C ASN A 110 -12.48 5.34 -1.34
N ILE A 111 -12.46 4.13 -0.76
CA ILE A 111 -12.76 3.89 0.65
C ILE A 111 -11.56 4.27 1.52
N ILE A 112 -10.33 3.88 1.15
CA ILE A 112 -9.11 4.15 1.92
C ILE A 112 -8.89 5.66 2.08
N GLY A 113 -8.88 6.39 0.96
CA GLY A 113 -8.69 7.83 0.98
C GLY A 113 -9.71 8.54 1.84
N THR A 114 -10.98 8.19 1.65
CA THR A 114 -12.08 8.81 2.40
C THR A 114 -12.11 8.40 3.86
N SER A 115 -11.82 7.13 4.20
CA SER A 115 -11.83 6.67 5.60
C SER A 115 -10.69 7.29 6.41
N SER A 116 -9.51 7.44 5.84
CA SER A 116 -8.38 8.10 6.48
C SER A 116 -8.66 9.59 6.77
N VAL A 117 -9.24 10.30 5.80
CA VAL A 117 -9.70 11.68 5.99
C VAL A 117 -10.81 11.76 7.03
N GLY A 118 -11.82 10.88 6.95
CA GLY A 118 -12.92 10.80 7.91
C GLY A 118 -12.42 10.54 9.32
N ALA A 119 -11.49 9.60 9.49
CA ALA A 119 -10.89 9.27 10.79
C ALA A 119 -10.14 10.48 11.38
N GLY A 120 -9.37 11.21 10.56
CA GLY A 120 -8.72 12.45 10.96
C GLY A 120 -9.72 13.48 11.48
N ILE A 121 -10.82 13.69 10.75
CA ILE A 121 -11.87 14.65 11.12
C ILE A 121 -12.56 14.24 12.43
N ILE A 122 -12.93 12.98 12.57
CA ILE A 122 -13.60 12.47 13.79
C ILE A 122 -12.65 12.54 14.98
N LEU A 123 -11.39 12.12 14.82
CA LEU A 123 -10.39 12.17 15.89
C LEU A 123 -10.15 13.63 16.34
N LYS A 124 -10.04 14.56 15.40
CA LYS A 124 -9.92 16.00 15.70
C LYS A 124 -11.07 16.50 16.58
N GLU A 125 -12.34 16.18 16.24
CA GLU A 125 -13.50 16.61 17.02
C GLU A 125 -13.45 16.07 18.45
N VAL A 126 -12.98 14.83 18.60
CA VAL A 126 -12.87 14.15 19.89
C VAL A 126 -11.74 14.72 20.73
N ILE A 127 -10.54 14.90 20.18
CA ILE A 127 -9.42 15.48 20.96
C ILE A 127 -9.70 16.91 21.41
N LYS A 128 -10.43 17.69 20.59
CA LYS A 128 -10.89 19.01 20.95
C LYS A 128 -11.96 18.98 22.07
N LYS A 129 -12.95 18.06 21.95
CA LYS A 129 -14.04 17.94 22.93
C LYS A 129 -13.54 17.51 24.32
N TYR A 130 -12.57 16.62 24.36
CA TYR A 130 -12.04 16.03 25.60
C TYR A 130 -10.72 16.66 26.06
N ASP A 131 -10.25 17.69 25.38
CA ASP A 131 -8.99 18.40 25.65
C ASP A 131 -7.78 17.47 25.73
N ILE A 132 -7.69 16.55 24.73
CA ILE A 132 -6.58 15.59 24.63
C ILE A 132 -5.46 16.25 23.84
N GLU A 133 -4.27 16.39 24.45
CA GLU A 133 -3.10 16.90 23.75
C GLU A 133 -2.60 15.91 22.68
N GLY A 134 -2.28 16.43 21.51
CA GLY A 134 -1.72 15.65 20.42
C GLY A 134 -1.92 16.27 19.05
N THR A 135 -1.28 15.68 18.06
CA THR A 135 -1.37 16.09 16.66
C THR A 135 -1.99 14.99 15.82
N VAL A 136 -2.97 15.34 15.01
CA VAL A 136 -3.60 14.49 14.01
C VAL A 136 -3.12 14.92 12.64
N LYS A 137 -2.50 13.99 11.90
CA LYS A 137 -2.10 14.20 10.51
C LYS A 137 -2.89 13.27 9.58
N VAL A 138 -3.17 13.75 8.39
CA VAL A 138 -3.66 12.92 7.29
C VAL A 138 -2.73 13.15 6.10
N PHE A 139 -2.14 12.08 5.61
CA PHE A 139 -1.29 12.12 4.43
C PHE A 139 -2.01 11.54 3.22
N GLY A 140 -2.11 12.32 2.15
CA GLY A 140 -2.47 11.83 0.84
C GLY A 140 -1.26 11.17 0.18
N THR A 141 -1.35 9.87 -0.01
CA THR A 141 -0.25 9.02 -0.50
C THR A 141 -0.61 8.45 -1.87
N PRO A 142 -0.29 9.17 -2.98
CA PRO A 142 -0.67 8.78 -4.33
C PRO A 142 0.13 7.59 -4.87
N ALA A 143 -0.35 6.99 -5.95
CA ALA A 143 0.37 6.05 -6.81
C ALA A 143 0.82 4.75 -6.12
N GLU A 144 0.01 4.18 -5.22
CA GLU A 144 0.31 2.91 -4.55
C GLU A 144 0.41 1.76 -5.55
N GLU A 145 -0.53 1.68 -6.50
CA GLU A 145 -0.70 0.58 -7.45
C GLU A 145 0.42 0.46 -8.50
N ARG A 146 1.30 1.45 -8.62
CA ARG A 146 2.24 1.47 -9.72
C ARG A 146 3.68 1.85 -9.38
N VAL A 147 3.88 2.90 -8.60
CA VAL A 147 5.21 3.51 -8.42
C VAL A 147 5.63 3.58 -6.96
N GLY A 148 4.68 3.46 -6.03
CA GLY A 148 4.97 3.53 -4.59
C GLY A 148 5.25 4.97 -4.13
N GLY A 149 4.23 5.83 -4.15
CA GLY A 149 4.35 7.23 -3.73
C GLY A 149 4.90 7.39 -2.32
N LYS A 150 4.53 6.48 -1.39
CA LYS A 150 5.03 6.49 -0.02
C LYS A 150 6.56 6.33 0.04
N ILE A 151 7.17 5.58 -0.87
CA ILE A 151 8.64 5.40 -0.91
C ILE A 151 9.33 6.75 -1.18
N THR A 152 8.80 7.52 -2.13
CA THR A 152 9.30 8.87 -2.39
C THR A 152 9.09 9.80 -1.20
N MET A 153 7.90 9.78 -0.58
CA MET A 153 7.59 10.60 0.61
C MET A 153 8.50 10.24 1.81
N ILE A 154 8.83 8.96 2.00
CA ILE A 154 9.78 8.48 3.01
C ILE A 154 11.18 9.08 2.74
N ARG A 155 11.66 8.97 1.52
CA ARG A 155 12.98 9.49 1.11
C ARG A 155 13.11 10.99 1.33
N GLU A 156 12.03 11.74 1.08
CA GLU A 156 11.96 13.18 1.32
C GLU A 156 11.69 13.55 2.79
N GLY A 157 11.54 12.55 3.67
CA GLY A 157 11.42 12.74 5.11
C GLY A 157 10.06 13.29 5.58
N VAL A 158 8.99 13.07 4.81
CA VAL A 158 7.64 13.57 5.10
C VAL A 158 7.09 13.02 6.42
N PHE A 159 7.49 11.82 6.83
CA PHE A 159 6.95 11.14 8.03
C PHE A 159 7.82 11.27 9.29
N LYS A 160 8.86 12.13 9.30
CA LYS A 160 9.87 12.18 10.39
C LYS A 160 9.32 12.51 11.77
N ASP A 161 8.22 13.24 11.85
CA ASP A 161 7.58 13.70 13.10
C ASP A 161 6.27 12.95 13.40
N VAL A 162 6.15 11.72 12.92
CA VAL A 162 5.00 10.84 13.13
C VAL A 162 5.38 9.74 14.13
N ASP A 163 4.63 9.64 15.25
CA ASP A 163 4.82 8.60 16.25
C ASP A 163 4.15 7.27 15.86
N SER A 164 3.05 7.32 15.12
CA SER A 164 2.38 6.14 14.60
C SER A 164 1.55 6.48 13.36
N ALA A 165 1.60 5.62 12.34
CA ALA A 165 0.80 5.73 11.12
C ALA A 165 -0.14 4.54 10.97
N LEU A 166 -1.38 4.81 10.54
CA LEU A 166 -2.43 3.81 10.39
C LEU A 166 -3.08 3.91 9.01
N ILE A 167 -3.34 2.74 8.42
CA ILE A 167 -4.17 2.61 7.22
C ILE A 167 -5.07 1.38 7.36
N LEU A 168 -6.29 1.47 6.84
CA LEU A 168 -7.24 0.37 6.83
C LEU A 168 -7.72 0.14 5.39
N HIS A 169 -7.35 -1.00 4.84
CA HIS A 169 -7.60 -1.37 3.45
C HIS A 169 -8.85 -2.27 3.35
N PRO A 170 -9.79 -2.07 2.41
CA PRO A 170 -10.90 -2.99 2.21
C PRO A 170 -10.43 -4.34 1.63
N CYS A 171 -11.05 -5.44 2.11
CA CYS A 171 -10.73 -6.81 1.69
C CYS A 171 -12.00 -7.69 1.78
N ASP A 172 -11.86 -8.97 1.52
CA ASP A 172 -12.94 -9.96 1.69
C ASP A 172 -13.19 -10.34 3.16
N ALA A 173 -12.25 -10.04 4.04
CA ALA A 173 -12.37 -10.21 5.50
C ALA A 173 -11.71 -9.04 6.24
N SER A 174 -12.09 -8.83 7.51
CA SER A 174 -11.33 -7.96 8.40
C SER A 174 -10.13 -8.72 8.96
N ILE A 175 -8.93 -8.08 8.92
CA ILE A 175 -7.67 -8.71 9.29
C ILE A 175 -6.83 -7.67 10.04
N PRO A 176 -6.55 -7.88 11.34
CA PRO A 176 -5.82 -6.90 12.14
C PRO A 176 -4.31 -6.88 11.87
N ASP A 177 -3.76 -7.99 11.40
CA ASP A 177 -2.32 -8.12 11.12
C ASP A 177 -2.11 -8.77 9.75
N ASP A 178 -1.58 -8.01 8.79
CA ASP A 178 -1.35 -8.50 7.44
C ASP A 178 0.08 -8.98 7.22
N ILE A 179 0.23 -9.83 6.20
CA ILE A 179 1.50 -10.32 5.68
C ILE A 179 1.59 -9.90 4.22
N SER A 180 2.67 -9.25 3.83
CA SER A 180 2.92 -8.90 2.43
C SER A 180 4.27 -9.41 1.93
N PHE A 181 4.43 -9.45 0.61
CA PHE A 181 5.72 -9.72 0.00
C PHE A 181 6.52 -8.43 -0.21
N ALA A 182 7.82 -8.50 0.07
CA ALA A 182 8.77 -7.64 -0.62
C ALA A 182 8.81 -8.00 -2.11
N GLN A 183 8.89 -6.99 -3.00
CA GLN A 183 8.90 -7.23 -4.45
C GLN A 183 9.79 -6.26 -5.22
N VAL A 184 10.25 -6.71 -6.40
CA VAL A 184 10.96 -5.89 -7.39
C VAL A 184 10.78 -6.46 -8.80
N ASN A 185 10.78 -5.58 -9.80
CA ASN A 185 10.84 -5.95 -11.21
C ASN A 185 12.24 -5.72 -11.78
N LEU A 186 12.82 -6.76 -12.38
CA LEU A 186 14.12 -6.71 -13.03
C LEU A 186 13.99 -6.97 -14.52
N LYS A 187 14.60 -6.11 -15.33
CA LYS A 187 14.70 -6.25 -16.78
C LYS A 187 16.10 -6.74 -17.15
N PHE A 188 16.16 -7.63 -18.11
CA PHE A 188 17.38 -8.25 -18.62
C PHE A 188 17.47 -8.00 -20.12
N ASP A 189 18.32 -7.07 -20.54
CA ASP A 189 18.57 -6.73 -21.91
C ASP A 189 19.81 -7.49 -22.43
N PHE A 190 19.58 -8.50 -23.26
CA PHE A 190 20.64 -9.26 -23.89
C PHE A 190 21.04 -8.62 -25.23
N SER A 191 22.35 -8.56 -25.46
CA SER A 191 22.93 -8.08 -26.72
C SER A 191 23.89 -9.14 -27.30
N GLY A 192 23.70 -9.40 -28.58
CA GLY A 192 24.45 -10.36 -29.37
C GLY A 192 24.98 -9.76 -30.66
N LYS A 193 24.98 -10.54 -31.74
CA LYS A 193 25.41 -10.12 -33.08
C LYS A 193 24.49 -10.70 -34.14
N ALA A 194 23.91 -9.84 -34.97
CA ALA A 194 23.06 -10.27 -36.07
C ALA A 194 23.86 -10.99 -37.16
N SER A 195 23.23 -11.97 -37.81
CA SER A 195 23.73 -12.60 -39.02
C SER A 195 22.58 -13.27 -39.78
N HIS A 196 22.81 -13.62 -41.05
CA HIS A 196 21.85 -14.40 -41.83
C HIS A 196 21.81 -15.84 -41.28
N ALA A 197 20.66 -16.25 -40.74
CA ALA A 197 20.52 -17.48 -39.98
C ALA A 197 20.85 -18.77 -40.77
N ALA A 198 20.63 -18.77 -42.09
CA ALA A 198 20.95 -19.91 -42.95
C ALA A 198 22.32 -19.82 -43.61
N ALA A 199 22.78 -18.60 -44.01
CA ALA A 199 23.99 -18.45 -44.79
C ALA A 199 25.25 -18.38 -43.92
N TYR A 200 25.20 -17.66 -42.81
CA TYR A 200 26.38 -17.39 -41.93
C TYR A 200 26.03 -17.48 -40.44
N PRO A 201 25.36 -18.56 -39.98
CA PRO A 201 24.95 -18.65 -38.57
C PRO A 201 26.11 -18.57 -37.57
N TRP A 202 27.31 -19.05 -37.95
CA TRP A 202 28.52 -19.00 -37.09
C TRP A 202 29.07 -17.59 -36.84
N GLU A 203 28.69 -16.62 -37.66
CA GLU A 203 29.05 -15.21 -37.47
C GLU A 203 28.16 -14.51 -36.44
N GLY A 204 26.96 -15.06 -36.18
CA GLY A 204 25.99 -14.51 -35.25
C GLY A 204 26.22 -14.91 -33.79
N ARG A 205 25.59 -14.16 -32.90
CA ARG A 205 25.39 -14.47 -31.47
C ARG A 205 23.96 -14.10 -31.10
N SER A 206 23.14 -15.10 -30.83
CA SER A 206 21.70 -14.91 -30.62
C SER A 206 21.43 -14.38 -29.21
N ALA A 207 20.96 -13.14 -29.10
CA ALA A 207 20.49 -12.57 -27.83
C ALA A 207 19.27 -13.35 -27.30
N LEU A 208 18.38 -13.85 -28.17
CA LEU A 208 17.26 -14.70 -27.78
C LEU A 208 17.74 -16.01 -27.13
N SER A 209 18.82 -16.61 -27.64
CA SER A 209 19.41 -17.78 -27.00
C SER A 209 19.90 -17.48 -25.57
N GLY A 210 20.42 -16.27 -25.32
CA GLY A 210 20.79 -15.79 -24.00
C GLY A 210 19.57 -15.70 -23.07
N VAL A 211 18.46 -15.15 -23.54
CA VAL A 211 17.20 -15.08 -22.77
C VAL A 211 16.64 -16.48 -22.46
N ILE A 212 16.64 -17.38 -23.45
CA ILE A 212 16.18 -18.79 -23.24
C ILE A 212 17.08 -19.50 -22.21
N ALA A 213 18.40 -19.30 -22.28
CA ALA A 213 19.34 -19.87 -21.32
C ALA A 213 19.12 -19.29 -19.91
N LEU A 214 18.78 -18.00 -19.78
CA LEU A 214 18.39 -17.39 -18.52
C LEU A 214 17.14 -18.08 -17.94
N PHE A 215 16.05 -18.26 -18.71
CA PHE A 215 14.86 -18.96 -18.22
C PHE A 215 15.16 -20.38 -17.75
N ASN A 216 16.00 -21.14 -18.47
CA ASN A 216 16.42 -22.47 -18.05
C ASN A 216 17.24 -22.44 -16.75
N SER A 217 18.15 -21.49 -16.59
CA SER A 217 18.92 -21.32 -15.36
C SER A 217 18.02 -20.95 -14.18
N VAL A 218 17.06 -20.07 -14.38
CA VAL A 218 16.06 -19.69 -13.37
C VAL A 218 15.20 -20.88 -12.98
N ASN A 219 14.78 -21.73 -13.92
CA ASN A 219 14.03 -22.95 -13.62
C ASN A 219 14.84 -23.90 -12.72
N SER A 220 16.15 -24.03 -12.95
CA SER A 220 17.04 -24.80 -12.08
C SER A 220 17.23 -24.16 -10.72
N MET A 221 17.35 -22.83 -10.67
CA MET A 221 17.49 -22.05 -9.43
C MET A 221 16.25 -22.22 -8.51
N ARG A 222 15.04 -22.27 -9.08
CA ARG A 222 13.79 -22.40 -8.30
C ARG A 222 13.77 -23.59 -7.35
N LEU A 223 14.47 -24.68 -7.68
CA LEU A 223 14.57 -25.87 -6.82
C LEU A 223 15.19 -25.54 -5.43
N HIS A 224 15.98 -24.47 -5.35
CA HIS A 224 16.72 -24.10 -4.14
C HIS A 224 16.13 -22.88 -3.41
N LEU A 225 14.98 -22.37 -3.87
CA LEU A 225 14.31 -21.27 -3.20
C LEU A 225 13.55 -21.74 -1.97
N LYS A 226 13.50 -20.90 -0.92
CA LYS A 226 12.64 -21.13 0.24
C LYS A 226 11.17 -21.08 -0.20
N ASP A 227 10.31 -21.71 0.59
CA ASP A 227 8.86 -21.63 0.38
C ASP A 227 8.38 -20.17 0.32
N TYR A 228 7.27 -19.95 -0.38
CA TYR A 228 6.67 -18.63 -0.59
C TYR A 228 7.48 -17.64 -1.42
N ALA A 229 8.71 -17.95 -1.86
CA ALA A 229 9.38 -17.14 -2.87
C ALA A 229 8.67 -17.28 -4.24
N ARG A 230 8.58 -16.17 -4.98
CA ARG A 230 8.01 -16.15 -6.33
C ARG A 230 8.99 -15.50 -7.29
N VAL A 231 9.31 -16.20 -8.36
CA VAL A 231 10.12 -15.69 -9.47
C VAL A 231 9.42 -16.08 -10.76
N HIS A 232 8.82 -15.12 -11.44
CA HIS A 232 8.15 -15.34 -12.71
C HIS A 232 8.50 -14.23 -13.69
N GLY A 233 8.47 -14.53 -14.98
CA GLY A 233 8.87 -13.57 -15.99
C GLY A 233 8.32 -13.88 -17.35
N ILE A 234 8.51 -12.94 -18.24
CA ILE A 234 8.12 -13.00 -19.65
C ILE A 234 9.27 -12.54 -20.54
N ILE A 235 9.25 -12.99 -21.79
CA ILE A 235 10.08 -12.42 -22.88
C ILE A 235 9.28 -11.30 -23.51
N THR A 236 9.79 -10.07 -23.43
CA THR A 236 9.14 -8.87 -24.01
C THR A 236 9.63 -8.55 -25.40
N ASP A 237 10.85 -9.00 -25.75
CA ASP A 237 11.40 -8.90 -27.10
C ASP A 237 12.19 -10.18 -27.42
N GLY A 238 11.81 -10.88 -28.49
CA GLY A 238 12.47 -12.10 -28.97
C GLY A 238 13.17 -11.92 -30.32
N GLY A 239 13.25 -10.69 -30.84
CA GLY A 239 13.76 -10.39 -32.18
C GLY A 239 12.65 -10.12 -33.21
N SER A 240 13.03 -9.61 -34.36
CA SER A 240 12.09 -9.06 -35.37
C SER A 240 11.68 -10.03 -36.48
N ILE A 241 12.57 -10.93 -36.89
CA ILE A 241 12.33 -11.85 -38.02
C ILE A 241 13.11 -13.16 -37.88
N HIS A 242 12.51 -14.26 -38.30
CA HIS A 242 12.98 -15.61 -38.03
C HIS A 242 14.27 -16.02 -38.79
N ASN A 243 14.61 -15.37 -39.90
CA ASN A 243 15.77 -15.70 -40.73
C ASN A 243 17.00 -14.79 -40.46
N ILE A 244 16.94 -13.98 -39.42
CA ILE A 244 18.06 -13.18 -38.90
C ILE A 244 18.32 -13.60 -37.44
N ILE A 245 19.56 -13.88 -37.10
CA ILE A 245 19.97 -14.13 -35.71
C ILE A 245 19.69 -12.84 -34.90
N PRO A 246 18.86 -12.88 -33.84
CA PRO A 246 18.53 -11.70 -33.06
C PRO A 246 19.75 -11.13 -32.32
N GLU A 247 20.05 -9.84 -32.57
CA GLU A 247 21.10 -9.14 -31.84
C GLU A 247 20.63 -8.49 -30.54
N LYS A 248 19.33 -8.37 -30.34
CA LYS A 248 18.71 -7.88 -29.10
C LYS A 248 17.57 -8.80 -28.69
N SER A 249 17.42 -8.97 -27.39
CA SER A 249 16.29 -9.70 -26.78
C SER A 249 16.16 -9.28 -25.33
N THR A 250 14.93 -9.15 -24.85
CA THR A 250 14.63 -8.64 -23.51
C THR A 250 13.70 -9.58 -22.77
N ALA A 251 13.99 -9.78 -21.48
CA ALA A 251 13.09 -10.42 -20.53
C ALA A 251 12.85 -9.53 -19.31
N ILE A 252 11.67 -9.65 -18.70
CA ILE A 252 11.33 -9.00 -17.43
C ILE A 252 10.95 -10.09 -16.44
N PHE A 253 11.48 -10.01 -15.22
CA PHE A 253 11.12 -10.89 -14.10
C PHE A 253 10.61 -10.08 -12.92
N ASN A 254 9.49 -10.52 -12.32
CA ASN A 254 9.05 -10.10 -11.00
C ASN A 254 9.58 -11.09 -9.98
N VAL A 255 10.18 -10.58 -8.91
CA VAL A 255 10.71 -11.34 -7.79
C VAL A 255 9.95 -10.94 -6.53
N ARG A 256 9.48 -11.93 -5.75
CA ARG A 256 8.80 -11.70 -4.47
C ARG A 256 9.35 -12.63 -3.39
N ALA A 257 9.51 -12.11 -2.17
CA ALA A 257 9.93 -12.85 -0.99
C ALA A 257 9.27 -12.29 0.27
N LEU A 258 9.21 -13.09 1.36
CA LEU A 258 8.64 -12.67 2.64
C LEU A 258 9.54 -11.70 3.43
N SER A 259 10.77 -11.42 2.95
CA SER A 259 11.62 -10.38 3.53
C SER A 259 12.51 -9.74 2.47
N ILE A 260 12.85 -8.48 2.68
CA ILE A 260 13.74 -7.72 1.81
C ILE A 260 15.13 -8.34 1.72
N GLU A 261 15.65 -8.91 2.81
CA GLU A 261 16.95 -9.57 2.82
C GLU A 261 16.94 -10.76 1.87
N TYR A 262 15.90 -11.61 1.94
CA TYR A 262 15.79 -12.76 1.05
C TYR A 262 15.44 -12.37 -0.38
N LEU A 263 14.68 -11.30 -0.60
CA LEU A 263 14.47 -10.72 -1.93
C LEU A 263 15.82 -10.39 -2.60
N ASN A 264 16.71 -9.73 -1.87
CA ASN A 264 18.03 -9.34 -2.39
C ASN A 264 18.90 -10.58 -2.72
N GLU A 265 18.87 -11.62 -1.88
CA GLU A 265 19.55 -12.89 -2.18
C GLU A 265 19.06 -13.50 -3.50
N ILE A 266 17.73 -13.55 -3.72
CA ILE A 266 17.13 -14.08 -4.96
C ILE A 266 17.50 -13.21 -6.16
N CYS A 267 17.48 -11.89 -6.01
CA CYS A 267 17.91 -10.96 -7.08
C CYS A 267 19.35 -11.20 -7.49
N ASP A 268 20.26 -11.45 -6.54
CA ASP A 268 21.65 -11.75 -6.85
C ASP A 268 21.81 -13.13 -7.51
N MET A 269 21.07 -14.13 -7.09
CA MET A 269 21.02 -15.44 -7.78
C MET A 269 20.53 -15.28 -9.23
N LEU A 270 19.48 -14.46 -9.45
CA LEU A 270 18.91 -14.19 -10.77
C LEU A 270 19.91 -13.45 -11.68
N LYS A 271 20.63 -12.44 -11.17
CA LYS A 271 21.72 -11.75 -11.87
C LYS A 271 22.85 -12.72 -12.24
N ASN A 272 23.19 -13.67 -11.38
CA ASN A 272 24.21 -14.70 -11.68
C ASN A 272 23.73 -15.69 -12.75
N CYS A 273 22.44 -16.07 -12.76
CA CYS A 273 21.85 -16.84 -13.85
C CYS A 273 21.99 -16.11 -15.19
N ALA A 274 21.71 -14.80 -15.22
CA ALA A 274 21.84 -13.98 -16.42
C ALA A 274 23.29 -13.87 -16.92
N LYS A 275 24.23 -13.69 -16.03
CA LYS A 275 25.68 -13.68 -16.37
C LYS A 275 26.11 -15.04 -16.95
N GLY A 276 25.70 -16.15 -16.32
CA GLY A 276 25.99 -17.49 -16.83
C GLY A 276 25.38 -17.76 -18.21
N ALA A 277 24.14 -17.33 -18.42
CA ALA A 277 23.45 -17.39 -19.70
C ALA A 277 24.19 -16.59 -20.80
N ALA A 278 24.62 -15.37 -20.49
CA ALA A 278 25.36 -14.54 -21.42
C ALA A 278 26.70 -15.19 -21.82
N ILE A 279 27.47 -15.70 -20.85
CA ILE A 279 28.75 -16.38 -21.09
C ILE A 279 28.53 -17.62 -22.00
N SER A 280 27.56 -18.45 -21.68
CA SER A 280 27.31 -19.72 -22.42
C SER A 280 26.86 -19.49 -23.86
N THR A 281 26.24 -18.36 -24.15
CA THR A 281 25.72 -18.00 -25.49
C THR A 281 26.61 -17.02 -26.26
N GLY A 282 27.70 -16.54 -25.64
CA GLY A 282 28.60 -15.57 -26.26
C GLY A 282 27.93 -14.20 -26.45
N THR A 283 26.97 -13.84 -25.61
CA THR A 283 26.26 -12.57 -25.59
C THR A 283 26.69 -11.72 -24.39
N SER A 284 26.19 -10.51 -24.29
CA SER A 284 26.26 -9.69 -23.08
C SER A 284 24.86 -9.47 -22.49
N VAL A 285 24.77 -9.13 -21.20
CA VAL A 285 23.51 -8.80 -20.54
C VAL A 285 23.66 -7.56 -19.67
N GLU A 286 22.72 -6.64 -19.77
CA GLU A 286 22.51 -5.54 -18.85
C GLU A 286 21.30 -5.86 -17.97
N VAL A 287 21.39 -5.59 -16.67
CA VAL A 287 20.30 -5.83 -15.71
C VAL A 287 19.86 -4.48 -15.16
N ILE A 288 18.59 -4.18 -15.32
CA ILE A 288 17.98 -2.89 -14.96
C ILE A 288 16.86 -3.16 -13.96
N GLN A 289 16.87 -2.49 -12.82
CA GLN A 289 15.75 -2.45 -11.91
C GLN A 289 14.72 -1.46 -12.46
N LEU A 290 13.47 -1.91 -12.65
CA LEU A 290 12.43 -1.09 -13.29
C LEU A 290 11.71 -0.19 -12.32
N ASP A 291 11.50 -0.66 -11.08
CA ASP A 291 10.68 0.01 -10.09
C ASP A 291 11.44 0.15 -8.77
N GLU A 292 10.92 0.98 -7.87
CA GLU A 292 11.34 0.99 -6.46
C GLU A 292 11.04 -0.38 -5.82
N ILE A 293 11.86 -0.77 -4.84
CA ILE A 293 11.65 -2.01 -4.10
C ILE A 293 10.54 -1.78 -3.08
N TYR A 294 9.44 -2.55 -3.16
CA TYR A 294 8.48 -2.64 -2.07
C TYR A 294 9.05 -3.59 -1.02
N LYS A 295 9.14 -3.14 0.23
CA LYS A 295 9.47 -3.99 1.37
C LYS A 295 8.23 -4.72 1.84
N GLU A 296 8.41 -5.86 2.50
CA GLU A 296 7.31 -6.54 3.18
C GLU A 296 6.75 -5.68 4.32
N ILE A 297 5.46 -5.87 4.65
CA ILE A 297 4.86 -5.26 5.83
C ILE A 297 5.51 -5.81 7.11
N LYS A 298 5.83 -4.91 8.01
CA LYS A 298 6.31 -5.19 9.36
C LYS A 298 5.48 -4.39 10.36
N ASN A 299 4.24 -4.80 10.55
CA ASN A 299 3.30 -4.11 11.42
C ASN A 299 3.83 -3.99 12.86
N ASP A 300 3.65 -2.83 13.46
CA ASP A 300 3.93 -2.62 14.88
C ASP A 300 2.95 -3.44 15.73
N SER A 301 3.45 -4.36 16.56
CA SER A 301 2.64 -5.29 17.34
C SER A 301 1.70 -4.60 18.33
N ARG A 302 2.06 -3.43 18.85
CA ARG A 302 1.20 -2.61 19.71
C ARG A 302 0.00 -2.11 18.91
N LEU A 303 0.22 -1.61 17.67
CA LEU A 303 -0.85 -1.14 16.81
C LEU A 303 -1.76 -2.28 16.36
N VAL A 304 -1.22 -3.47 16.12
CA VAL A 304 -2.00 -4.69 15.83
C VAL A 304 -2.99 -4.99 16.95
N ASN A 305 -2.52 -4.96 18.21
CA ASN A 305 -3.39 -5.19 19.38
C ASN A 305 -4.45 -4.09 19.52
N ILE A 306 -4.09 -2.83 19.28
CA ILE A 306 -5.04 -1.70 19.27
C ILE A 306 -6.13 -1.93 18.22
N VAL A 307 -5.79 -2.40 17.02
CA VAL A 307 -6.78 -2.69 15.97
C VAL A 307 -7.70 -3.84 16.40
N ARG A 308 -7.17 -4.95 16.95
CA ARG A 308 -7.97 -6.07 17.46
C ARG A 308 -8.99 -5.61 18.51
N GLU A 309 -8.54 -4.88 19.52
CA GLU A 309 -9.41 -4.33 20.56
C GLU A 309 -10.52 -3.44 19.98
N ASN A 310 -10.22 -2.65 18.97
CA ASN A 310 -11.21 -1.77 18.33
C ASN A 310 -12.17 -2.49 17.38
N PHE A 311 -11.75 -3.59 16.75
CA PHE A 311 -12.68 -4.51 16.06
C PHE A 311 -13.66 -5.13 17.07
N GLU A 312 -13.18 -5.59 18.23
CA GLU A 312 -14.04 -6.14 19.29
C GLU A 312 -15.04 -5.09 19.84
N VAL A 313 -14.57 -3.85 20.09
CA VAL A 313 -15.44 -2.72 20.52
C VAL A 313 -16.52 -2.37 19.48
N LEU A 314 -16.20 -2.56 18.21
CA LEU A 314 -17.16 -2.33 17.12
C LEU A 314 -18.08 -3.53 16.87
N GLY A 315 -17.74 -4.72 17.41
CA GLY A 315 -18.40 -5.99 17.08
C GLY A 315 -18.10 -6.46 15.66
N GLU A 316 -16.91 -6.15 15.15
CA GLU A 316 -16.42 -6.59 13.84
C GLU A 316 -15.71 -7.93 13.96
N ASP A 317 -16.23 -8.94 13.27
CA ASP A 317 -15.56 -10.25 13.19
C ASP A 317 -14.32 -10.15 12.32
N TYR A 318 -13.21 -10.73 12.78
CA TYR A 318 -11.94 -10.73 12.06
C TYR A 318 -11.30 -12.12 12.01
N ILE A 319 -10.39 -12.29 11.09
CA ILE A 319 -9.55 -13.49 10.96
C ILE A 319 -8.08 -13.11 11.09
N GLU A 320 -7.26 -14.06 11.50
CA GLU A 320 -5.80 -13.91 11.42
C GLU A 320 -5.33 -14.35 10.02
N ARG A 321 -4.45 -13.55 9.43
CA ARG A 321 -3.83 -13.88 8.14
C ARG A 321 -2.83 -15.00 8.33
N ASP A 322 -2.83 -15.95 7.41
CA ASP A 322 -1.78 -16.98 7.30
C ASP A 322 -1.19 -17.04 5.87
N LEU A 323 -0.09 -17.77 5.73
CA LEU A 323 0.63 -17.88 4.47
C LEU A 323 -0.09 -18.71 3.40
N THR A 324 -1.22 -19.37 3.70
CA THR A 324 -2.01 -20.13 2.73
C THR A 324 -2.98 -19.25 1.95
N GLN A 325 -3.23 -18.04 2.43
CA GLN A 325 -4.09 -17.04 1.79
C GLN A 325 -3.33 -16.25 0.73
N GLY A 326 -4.05 -15.56 -0.14
CA GLY A 326 -3.44 -14.66 -1.13
C GLY A 326 -2.67 -13.52 -0.45
N ILE A 327 -1.40 -13.36 -0.81
CA ILE A 327 -0.50 -12.34 -0.26
C ILE A 327 -0.13 -11.37 -1.37
N GLY A 328 -0.33 -10.08 -1.12
CA GLY A 328 0.02 -8.98 -2.02
C GLY A 328 1.37 -8.32 -1.69
N SER A 329 1.56 -7.14 -2.21
CA SER A 329 2.65 -6.21 -1.88
C SER A 329 2.10 -4.80 -1.86
N THR A 330 2.61 -3.94 -0.99
CA THR A 330 2.22 -2.54 -0.87
C THR A 330 3.42 -1.69 -0.47
N ASP A 331 3.45 -0.43 -0.88
CA ASP A 331 4.47 0.52 -0.48
C ASP A 331 4.32 0.99 0.98
N THR A 332 3.19 0.68 1.64
CA THR A 332 3.04 0.82 3.10
C THR A 332 4.08 -0.03 3.84
N GLY A 333 4.47 -1.19 3.27
CA GLY A 333 5.56 -2.00 3.80
C GLY A 333 6.82 -1.19 4.03
N ASN A 334 7.21 -0.32 3.10
CA ASN A 334 8.38 0.54 3.25
C ASN A 334 8.27 1.46 4.47
N LEU A 335 7.08 2.00 4.75
CA LEU A 335 6.87 2.88 5.90
C LEU A 335 6.94 2.12 7.23
N THR A 336 6.44 0.87 7.28
CA THR A 336 6.50 0.04 8.49
C THR A 336 7.94 -0.32 8.93
N HIS A 337 8.93 -0.15 8.05
CA HIS A 337 10.36 -0.30 8.39
C HIS A 337 11.00 0.98 8.93
N GLU A 338 10.33 2.13 8.83
CA GLU A 338 10.90 3.43 9.20
C GLU A 338 10.28 3.99 10.49
N ILE A 339 8.96 3.80 10.68
CA ILE A 339 8.22 4.26 11.86
C ILE A 339 7.22 3.20 12.32
N PRO A 340 6.73 3.25 13.57
CA PRO A 340 5.60 2.42 14.01
C PRO A 340 4.40 2.65 13.10
N ALA A 341 4.06 1.67 12.27
CA ALA A 341 2.94 1.77 11.34
C ALA A 341 2.20 0.45 11.22
N ILE A 342 0.96 0.51 10.72
CA ILE A 342 0.12 -0.64 10.50
C ILE A 342 -0.71 -0.46 9.22
N GLN A 343 -0.77 -1.52 8.40
CA GLN A 343 -1.85 -1.75 7.46
C GLN A 343 -2.66 -2.94 7.93
N ALA A 344 -3.93 -2.68 8.26
CA ALA A 344 -4.92 -3.70 8.59
C ALA A 344 -6.03 -3.69 7.53
N TYR A 345 -6.93 -4.66 7.58
CA TYR A 345 -8.02 -4.77 6.61
C TYR A 345 -9.38 -4.71 7.26
N ILE A 346 -10.34 -4.14 6.52
CA ILE A 346 -11.77 -4.09 6.86
C ILE A 346 -12.56 -4.87 5.82
N LYS A 347 -13.50 -5.70 6.25
CA LYS A 347 -14.35 -6.47 5.35
C LYS A 347 -15.21 -5.56 4.49
N LEU A 348 -15.05 -5.68 3.18
CA LEU A 348 -15.92 -5.12 2.16
C LEU A 348 -17.02 -6.13 1.80
N LYS A 349 -16.61 -7.28 1.25
CA LYS A 349 -17.51 -8.34 0.81
C LYS A 349 -16.79 -9.68 0.82
N GLU A 350 -17.41 -10.70 1.43
CA GLU A 350 -16.85 -12.04 1.52
C GLU A 350 -16.60 -12.69 0.15
N ASN A 351 -15.53 -13.46 0.05
CA ASN A 351 -15.16 -14.24 -1.15
C ASN A 351 -15.00 -13.38 -2.42
N THR A 352 -14.61 -12.12 -2.28
CA THR A 352 -14.41 -11.20 -3.40
C THR A 352 -12.96 -10.72 -3.43
N ALA A 353 -12.20 -11.18 -4.43
CA ALA A 353 -10.79 -10.80 -4.58
C ALA A 353 -10.65 -9.34 -5.04
N THR A 354 -9.65 -8.63 -4.52
CA THR A 354 -9.20 -7.33 -5.05
C THR A 354 -8.81 -7.46 -6.53
N HIS A 355 -8.82 -6.36 -7.26
CA HIS A 355 -8.50 -6.29 -8.69
C HIS A 355 -9.48 -7.10 -9.58
N THR A 356 -10.74 -7.18 -9.15
CA THR A 356 -11.85 -7.76 -9.93
C THR A 356 -12.98 -6.75 -10.12
N GLU A 357 -13.78 -6.93 -11.16
CA GLU A 357 -14.98 -6.12 -11.41
C GLU A 357 -15.97 -6.22 -10.25
N GLU A 358 -16.12 -7.42 -9.67
CA GLU A 358 -17.00 -7.65 -8.53
C GLU A 358 -16.57 -6.83 -7.30
N PHE A 359 -15.27 -6.73 -7.04
CA PHE A 359 -14.73 -5.89 -5.96
C PHE A 359 -14.98 -4.41 -6.22
N ALA A 360 -14.77 -3.94 -7.46
CA ALA A 360 -15.06 -2.56 -7.84
C ALA A 360 -16.55 -2.21 -7.62
N VAL A 361 -17.48 -3.10 -8.04
CA VAL A 361 -18.91 -2.91 -7.82
C VAL A 361 -19.24 -2.83 -6.34
N ALA A 362 -18.67 -3.69 -5.50
CA ALA A 362 -18.87 -3.66 -4.06
C ALA A 362 -18.30 -2.35 -3.44
N ALA A 363 -17.11 -1.91 -3.87
CA ALA A 363 -16.49 -0.68 -3.37
C ALA A 363 -17.28 0.59 -3.68
N GLY A 364 -18.02 0.62 -4.80
CA GLY A 364 -18.95 1.71 -5.16
C GLY A 364 -20.37 1.53 -4.63
N GLY A 365 -20.71 0.36 -4.06
CA GLY A 365 -22.06 -0.04 -3.63
C GLY A 365 -22.37 0.24 -2.15
N GLU A 366 -23.42 -0.42 -1.65
CA GLU A 366 -23.82 -0.32 -0.23
C GLU A 366 -22.78 -0.98 0.68
N GLU A 367 -22.15 -2.07 0.26
CA GLU A 367 -21.06 -2.72 1.00
C GLU A 367 -19.90 -1.74 1.22
N GLY A 368 -19.55 -0.95 0.20
CA GLY A 368 -18.52 0.08 0.28
C GLY A 368 -18.84 1.18 1.29
N LYS A 369 -20.11 1.64 1.35
CA LYS A 369 -20.54 2.62 2.34
C LYS A 369 -20.45 2.07 3.77
N ILE A 370 -20.85 0.82 3.98
CA ILE A 370 -20.75 0.15 5.28
C ILE A 370 -19.29 0.02 5.71
N ALA A 371 -18.42 -0.47 4.81
CA ALA A 371 -16.99 -0.62 5.07
C ALA A 371 -16.33 0.73 5.38
N LEU A 372 -16.67 1.78 4.62
CA LEU A 372 -16.18 3.14 4.83
C LEU A 372 -16.45 3.64 6.25
N ILE A 373 -17.69 3.56 6.72
CA ILE A 373 -18.04 4.08 8.05
C ILE A 373 -17.46 3.23 9.16
N LYS A 374 -17.36 1.91 8.99
CA LYS A 374 -16.64 1.03 9.92
C LYS A 374 -15.17 1.39 9.99
N ALA A 375 -14.51 1.59 8.84
CA ALA A 375 -13.09 1.96 8.77
C ALA A 375 -12.82 3.30 9.47
N ILE A 376 -13.66 4.32 9.26
CA ILE A 376 -13.57 5.61 9.97
C ILE A 376 -13.62 5.41 11.48
N LYS A 377 -14.60 4.62 11.98
CA LYS A 377 -14.78 4.35 13.40
C LYS A 377 -13.55 3.66 14.00
N VAL A 378 -13.08 2.59 13.36
CA VAL A 378 -11.90 1.83 13.82
C VAL A 378 -10.66 2.71 13.83
N LEU A 379 -10.34 3.40 12.73
CA LEU A 379 -9.17 4.26 12.65
C LEU A 379 -9.19 5.39 13.70
N ALA A 380 -10.33 6.06 13.88
CA ALA A 380 -10.45 7.13 14.87
C ALA A 380 -10.30 6.60 16.31
N MET A 381 -10.85 5.42 16.63
CA MET A 381 -10.67 4.77 17.93
C MET A 381 -9.20 4.38 18.15
N CYS A 382 -8.55 3.80 17.15
CA CYS A 382 -7.11 3.50 17.19
C CYS A 382 -6.28 4.77 17.43
N GLY A 383 -6.64 5.88 16.78
CA GLY A 383 -6.00 7.18 16.99
C GLY A 383 -6.07 7.64 18.46
N VAL A 384 -7.23 7.50 19.11
CA VAL A 384 -7.37 7.79 20.56
C VAL A 384 -6.46 6.89 21.39
N ASP A 385 -6.44 5.58 21.11
CA ASP A 385 -5.60 4.64 21.88
C ASP A 385 -4.11 4.94 21.69
N VAL A 386 -3.67 5.37 20.49
CA VAL A 386 -2.30 5.82 20.24
C VAL A 386 -1.97 7.07 21.05
N LEU A 387 -2.85 8.08 21.09
CA LEU A 387 -2.62 9.30 21.84
C LEU A 387 -2.52 9.07 23.36
N TYR A 388 -3.25 8.09 23.89
CA TYR A 388 -3.20 7.70 25.32
C TYR A 388 -2.13 6.64 25.63
N SER A 389 -1.47 6.04 24.63
CA SER A 389 -0.42 5.06 24.88
C SER A 389 0.84 5.75 25.48
N LYS A 390 1.51 5.06 26.41
CA LYS A 390 2.75 5.55 27.02
C LYS A 390 3.94 5.50 26.06
#